data_3ae80f5937873a91631909b09ddd9072
#
_entry.id   3ae80f5937873a91631909b09ddd9072
#
_cell.length_a   1.000
_cell.length_b   1.000
_cell.length_c   1.000
_cell.angle_alpha   90.00
_cell.angle_beta   90.00
_cell.angle_gamma   90.00
#
_symmetry.space_group_name_H-M   'P 1'
#
loop_
_entity.id
_entity.type
_entity.pdbx_description
1 polymer ?
#
loop_
_entity_poly.entity_id
_entity_poly.type
_entity_poly.pdbx_seq_one_letter_code
_entity_poly.pdbx_strand_id
1 'polypeptide(L)'
;MAEPQKLDTSKLNAAIAVATRALVDRLSAEYTSEISSAKWEWVDGSVRDIVDTGRLRSSQTVREVGLNKYEFSWPVEYAAQVHEGTMLKGGGEWPARPWTRSALENFDQKKYFEDILRRELSG
;
A
#
# COMPACT_ATOMS: atom_id res chain seq x y z
N MET A 1 47.21 -2.27 20.34
CA MET A 1 45.95 -2.87 19.88
C MET A 1 44.89 -1.79 19.70
N ALA A 2 44.36 -1.67 18.50
CA ALA A 2 43.37 -0.66 18.24
C ALA A 2 42.02 -1.03 18.88
N GLU A 3 41.37 -0.06 19.49
CA GLU A 3 40.02 -0.27 19.99
C GLU A 3 39.06 -0.48 18.82
N PRO A 4 38.05 -1.35 18.94
CA PRO A 4 37.04 -1.49 17.89
C PRO A 4 36.30 -0.18 17.74
N GLN A 5 36.17 0.26 16.50
CA GLN A 5 35.42 1.47 16.20
C GLN A 5 33.94 1.23 16.49
N LYS A 6 33.38 2.14 17.26
CA LYS A 6 31.96 2.13 17.52
C LYS A 6 31.25 2.60 16.26
N LEU A 7 30.40 1.75 15.71
CA LEU A 7 29.63 2.09 14.51
C LEU A 7 28.55 3.11 14.85
N ASP A 8 28.59 4.27 14.20
CA ASP A 8 27.54 5.27 14.34
C ASP A 8 26.42 4.96 13.35
N THR A 9 25.28 4.54 13.87
CA THR A 9 24.13 4.18 13.07
C THR A 9 23.10 5.30 12.97
N SER A 10 23.38 6.46 13.53
CA SER A 10 22.43 7.59 13.53
C SER A 10 22.02 8.00 12.13
N LYS A 11 22.99 8.15 11.23
CA LYS A 11 22.72 8.53 9.85
C LYS A 11 21.90 7.47 9.11
N LEU A 12 22.24 6.20 9.33
CA LEU A 12 21.51 5.09 8.72
C LEU A 12 20.08 5.04 9.24
N ASN A 13 19.88 5.16 10.55
CA ASN A 13 18.54 5.15 11.13
C ASN A 13 17.69 6.30 10.62
N ALA A 14 18.27 7.49 10.49
CA ALA A 14 17.58 8.65 9.92
C ALA A 14 17.20 8.41 8.45
N ALA A 15 18.12 7.84 7.68
CA ALA A 15 17.87 7.53 6.25
C ALA A 15 16.77 6.48 6.09
N ILE A 16 16.75 5.45 6.95
CA ILE A 16 15.70 4.43 6.93
C ILE A 16 14.34 5.06 7.24
N ALA A 17 14.27 5.97 8.22
CA ALA A 17 13.02 6.63 8.57
C ALA A 17 12.49 7.46 7.40
N VAL A 18 13.36 8.20 6.72
CA VAL A 18 12.97 9.00 5.54
C VAL A 18 12.49 8.08 4.41
N ALA A 19 13.22 7.02 4.11
CA ALA A 19 12.86 6.09 3.04
C ALA A 19 11.55 5.37 3.35
N THR A 20 11.34 4.96 4.60
CA THR A 20 10.10 4.30 5.03
C THR A 20 8.91 5.24 4.86
N ARG A 21 9.04 6.49 5.31
CA ARG A 21 7.94 7.45 5.20
C ARG A 21 7.62 7.76 3.73
N ALA A 22 8.64 7.90 2.89
CA ALA A 22 8.44 8.12 1.47
C ALA A 22 7.74 6.93 0.81
N LEU A 23 8.12 5.71 1.18
CA LEU A 23 7.47 4.49 0.67
C LEU A 23 6.00 4.44 1.10
N VAL A 24 5.71 4.76 2.36
CA VAL A 24 4.33 4.79 2.87
C VAL A 24 3.48 5.78 2.08
N ASP A 25 4.01 6.98 1.84
CA ASP A 25 3.29 8.00 1.07
C ASP A 25 3.05 7.55 -0.37
N ARG A 26 4.04 6.89 -0.98
CA ARG A 26 3.90 6.35 -2.34
C ARG A 26 2.87 5.22 -2.39
N LEU A 27 2.90 4.30 -1.42
CA LEU A 27 1.92 3.21 -1.35
C LEU A 27 0.51 3.74 -1.14
N SER A 28 0.35 4.79 -0.33
CA SER A 28 -0.96 5.44 -0.15
C SER A 28 -1.52 5.91 -1.49
N ALA A 29 -0.68 6.54 -2.31
CA ALA A 29 -1.07 7.01 -3.64
C ALA A 29 -1.37 5.84 -4.59
N GLU A 30 -0.56 4.78 -4.54
CA GLU A 30 -0.77 3.59 -5.39
C GLU A 30 -2.08 2.89 -5.05
N TYR A 31 -2.39 2.72 -3.76
CA TYR A 31 -3.67 2.12 -3.33
C TYR A 31 -4.85 2.97 -3.78
N THR A 32 -4.78 4.27 -3.60
CA THR A 32 -5.84 5.19 -4.05
C THR A 32 -6.04 5.09 -5.56
N SER A 33 -4.95 5.04 -6.31
CA SER A 33 -4.99 4.90 -7.77
C SER A 33 -5.64 3.59 -8.19
N GLU A 34 -5.30 2.49 -7.52
CA GLU A 34 -5.90 1.18 -7.84
C GLU A 34 -7.39 1.14 -7.52
N ILE A 35 -7.80 1.69 -6.37
CA ILE A 35 -9.22 1.76 -6.01
C ILE A 35 -10.00 2.58 -7.05
N SER A 36 -9.40 3.66 -7.54
CA SER A 36 -10.04 4.57 -8.49
C SER A 36 -9.96 4.10 -9.94
N SER A 37 -9.26 2.99 -10.20
CA SER A 37 -9.06 2.48 -11.56
C SER A 37 -10.33 1.86 -12.12
N ALA A 38 -10.64 2.14 -13.39
CA ALA A 38 -11.77 1.58 -14.09
C ALA A 38 -11.47 0.21 -14.73
N LYS A 39 -10.35 -0.40 -14.40
CA LYS A 39 -9.92 -1.68 -15.00
C LYS A 39 -10.62 -2.91 -14.43
N TRP A 40 -11.36 -2.76 -13.36
CA TRP A 40 -11.97 -3.88 -12.65
C TRP A 40 -13.19 -4.40 -13.40
N GLU A 41 -13.11 -5.66 -13.84
CA GLU A 41 -14.15 -6.31 -14.62
C GLU A 41 -15.29 -6.79 -13.72
N TRP A 42 -16.53 -6.52 -14.16
CA TRP A 42 -17.72 -6.97 -13.45
C TRP A 42 -18.18 -8.32 -14.01
N VAL A 43 -19.16 -8.96 -13.32
CA VAL A 43 -19.65 -10.30 -13.70
C VAL A 43 -20.28 -10.35 -15.08
N ASP A 44 -20.78 -9.23 -15.58
CA ASP A 44 -21.38 -9.14 -16.93
C ASP A 44 -20.34 -8.81 -18.02
N GLY A 45 -19.06 -8.79 -17.67
CA GLY A 45 -17.97 -8.47 -18.59
C GLY A 45 -17.70 -6.98 -18.74
N SER A 46 -18.51 -6.10 -18.15
CA SER A 46 -18.24 -4.68 -18.18
C SER A 46 -17.11 -4.32 -17.21
N VAL A 47 -16.37 -3.26 -17.52
CA VAL A 47 -15.32 -2.74 -16.63
C VAL A 47 -15.91 -1.57 -15.87
N ARG A 48 -15.80 -1.62 -14.55
CA ARG A 48 -16.34 -0.57 -13.66
C ARG A 48 -15.36 -0.27 -12.55
N ASP A 49 -15.53 0.89 -11.93
CA ASP A 49 -14.87 1.20 -10.67
C ASP A 49 -15.34 0.24 -9.56
N ILE A 50 -14.56 0.16 -8.51
CA ILE A 50 -14.97 -0.55 -7.30
C ILE A 50 -16.25 0.11 -6.78
N VAL A 51 -17.23 -0.72 -6.41
CA VAL A 51 -18.52 -0.25 -5.89
C VAL A 51 -18.28 0.71 -4.71
N ASP A 52 -18.95 1.86 -4.76
CA ASP A 52 -18.83 2.91 -3.76
C ASP A 52 -17.36 3.34 -3.55
N THR A 53 -16.69 3.57 -4.67
CA THR A 53 -15.27 3.95 -4.71
C THR A 53 -14.95 5.15 -3.82
N GLY A 54 -15.81 6.15 -3.81
CA GLY A 54 -15.59 7.36 -3.01
C GLY A 54 -15.51 7.06 -1.52
N ARG A 55 -16.42 6.24 -1.00
CA ARG A 55 -16.45 5.85 0.40
C ARG A 55 -15.27 4.96 0.76
N LEU A 56 -14.98 3.96 -0.08
CA LEU A 56 -13.86 3.06 0.13
C LEU A 56 -12.54 3.83 0.13
N ARG A 57 -12.33 4.67 -0.88
CA ARG A 57 -11.11 5.49 -1.00
C ARG A 57 -10.95 6.45 0.17
N SER A 58 -12.03 7.11 0.59
CA SER A 58 -12.02 8.05 1.71
C SER A 58 -11.74 7.37 3.05
N SER A 59 -12.04 6.06 3.15
CA SER A 59 -11.79 5.30 4.38
C SER A 59 -10.33 4.91 4.55
N GLN A 60 -9.51 5.03 3.50
CA GLN A 60 -8.12 4.62 3.55
C GLN A 60 -7.38 5.35 4.67
N THR A 61 -6.84 4.56 5.59
CA THR A 61 -6.19 5.06 6.80
C THR A 61 -4.79 4.49 6.89
N VAL A 62 -3.83 5.32 7.25
CA VAL A 62 -2.45 4.91 7.49
C VAL A 62 -2.12 5.25 8.94
N ARG A 63 -1.61 4.29 9.67
CA ARG A 63 -1.26 4.47 11.07
C ARG A 63 0.13 3.93 11.35
N GLU A 64 0.94 4.70 12.07
CA GLU A 64 2.22 4.20 12.56
C GLU A 64 1.96 3.30 13.77
N VAL A 65 2.42 2.05 13.70
CA VAL A 65 2.17 1.04 14.74
C VAL A 65 3.45 0.60 15.45
N GLY A 66 4.59 1.15 15.06
CA GLY A 66 5.88 0.87 15.67
C GLY A 66 6.97 1.59 14.89
N LEU A 67 8.22 1.41 15.30
CA LEU A 67 9.34 2.05 14.62
C LEU A 67 9.44 1.53 13.18
N ASN A 68 9.28 2.43 12.22
CA ASN A 68 9.31 2.12 10.79
C ASN A 68 8.28 1.04 10.40
N LYS A 69 7.16 0.98 11.12
CA LYS A 69 6.04 0.06 10.86
C LYS A 69 4.76 0.85 10.70
N TYR A 70 4.06 0.59 9.61
CA TYR A 70 2.82 1.28 9.28
C TYR A 70 1.75 0.27 8.91
N GLU A 71 0.51 0.61 9.22
CA GLU A 71 -0.65 -0.22 8.91
C GLU A 71 -1.58 0.57 8.02
N PHE A 72 -1.96 -0.04 6.90
CA PHE A 72 -2.99 0.49 6.01
C PHE A 72 -4.30 -0.22 6.30
N SER A 73 -5.39 0.53 6.38
CA SER A 73 -6.71 -0.06 6.60
C SER A 73 -7.78 0.72 5.85
N TRP A 74 -8.88 0.02 5.58
CA TRP A 74 -10.07 0.57 4.93
C TRP A 74 -11.28 0.17 5.78
N PRO A 75 -11.57 0.95 6.86
CA PRO A 75 -12.57 0.56 7.85
C PRO A 75 -14.01 0.80 7.38
N VAL A 76 -14.38 0.15 6.30
CA VAL A 76 -15.76 0.06 5.84
C VAL A 76 -16.16 -1.40 5.83
N GLU A 77 -17.41 -1.69 6.12
CA GLU A 77 -17.91 -3.05 6.36
C GLU A 77 -17.78 -3.98 5.16
N TYR A 78 -17.74 -3.43 3.94
CA TYR A 78 -17.67 -4.24 2.72
C TYR A 78 -16.25 -4.35 2.14
N ALA A 79 -15.25 -3.71 2.74
CA ALA A 79 -13.90 -3.64 2.15
C ALA A 79 -13.29 -5.01 1.90
N ALA A 80 -13.35 -5.92 2.87
CA ALA A 80 -12.78 -7.26 2.72
C ALA A 80 -13.46 -8.05 1.61
N GLN A 81 -14.79 -7.94 1.52
CA GLN A 81 -15.57 -8.63 0.50
C GLN A 81 -15.27 -8.10 -0.90
N VAL A 82 -15.10 -6.80 -1.05
CA VAL A 82 -14.73 -6.20 -2.34
C VAL A 82 -13.32 -6.63 -2.73
N HIS A 83 -12.40 -6.62 -1.79
CA HIS A 83 -11.00 -6.98 -2.05
C HIS A 83 -10.86 -8.45 -2.47
N GLU A 84 -11.49 -9.36 -1.75
CA GLU A 84 -11.33 -10.80 -1.96
C GLU A 84 -12.45 -11.43 -2.81
N GLY A 85 -13.54 -10.70 -3.05
CA GLY A 85 -14.70 -11.25 -3.71
C GLY A 85 -15.58 -12.02 -2.74
N THR A 86 -16.80 -12.26 -3.11
CA THR A 86 -17.74 -13.02 -2.28
C THR A 86 -18.88 -13.59 -3.11
N MET A 87 -19.49 -14.67 -2.60
CA MET A 87 -20.73 -15.21 -3.15
C MET A 87 -21.89 -14.43 -2.60
N LEU A 88 -22.77 -13.99 -3.48
CA LEU A 88 -23.96 -13.24 -3.08
C LEU A 88 -25.07 -14.18 -2.64
N LYS A 89 -25.87 -13.73 -1.67
CA LYS A 89 -27.07 -14.41 -1.23
C LYS A 89 -28.07 -14.48 -2.39
N GLY A 90 -28.53 -15.67 -2.72
CA GLY A 90 -29.45 -15.87 -3.84
C GLY A 90 -28.79 -16.21 -5.16
N GLY A 91 -27.50 -16.49 -5.15
CA GLY A 91 -26.73 -16.84 -6.35
C GLY A 91 -26.13 -15.62 -7.02
N GLY A 92 -25.00 -15.75 -7.58
CA GLY A 92 -24.24 -14.68 -8.14
C GLY A 92 -22.96 -14.48 -7.35
N GLU A 93 -22.01 -13.84 -7.98
CA GLU A 93 -20.67 -13.69 -7.45
C GLU A 93 -20.26 -12.22 -7.51
N TRP A 94 -19.70 -11.73 -6.41
CA TRP A 94 -19.05 -10.42 -6.39
C TRP A 94 -17.57 -10.66 -6.67
N PRO A 95 -17.06 -10.26 -7.84
CA PRO A 95 -15.69 -10.57 -8.21
C PRO A 95 -14.68 -9.84 -7.32
N ALA A 96 -13.54 -10.49 -7.09
CA ALA A 96 -12.46 -9.90 -6.31
C ALA A 96 -11.85 -8.69 -7.01
N ARG A 97 -11.53 -7.68 -6.22
CA ARG A 97 -10.81 -6.49 -6.68
C ARG A 97 -9.68 -6.20 -5.72
N PRO A 98 -8.60 -7.01 -5.79
CA PRO A 98 -7.53 -6.95 -4.79
C PRO A 98 -6.60 -5.77 -5.04
N TRP A 99 -7.05 -4.56 -4.73
CA TRP A 99 -6.30 -3.34 -4.98
C TRP A 99 -4.93 -3.32 -4.30
N THR A 100 -4.79 -3.93 -3.12
CA THR A 100 -3.51 -3.97 -2.44
C THR A 100 -2.52 -4.84 -3.18
N ARG A 101 -2.92 -6.04 -3.60
CA ARG A 101 -2.05 -6.93 -4.38
C ARG A 101 -1.69 -6.31 -5.72
N SER A 102 -2.66 -5.72 -6.39
CA SER A 102 -2.44 -5.08 -7.68
C SER A 102 -1.43 -3.93 -7.57
N ALA A 103 -1.56 -3.09 -6.54
CA ALA A 103 -0.62 -1.99 -6.30
C ALA A 103 0.79 -2.53 -6.07
N LEU A 104 0.93 -3.59 -5.27
CA LEU A 104 2.24 -4.15 -4.95
C LEU A 104 2.88 -4.86 -6.16
N GLU A 105 2.07 -5.44 -7.04
CA GLU A 105 2.56 -6.07 -8.26
C GLU A 105 3.03 -5.06 -9.30
N ASN A 106 2.39 -3.90 -9.35
CA ASN A 106 2.66 -2.87 -10.36
C ASN A 106 3.66 -1.81 -9.91
N PHE A 107 4.20 -1.96 -8.72
CA PHE A 107 5.11 -0.98 -8.14
C PHE A 107 6.26 -1.68 -7.43
N ASP A 108 7.49 -1.40 -7.84
CA ASP A 108 8.69 -1.99 -7.24
C ASP A 108 9.08 -1.24 -5.97
N GLN A 109 8.54 -1.69 -4.85
CA GLN A 109 8.74 -1.07 -3.53
C GLN A 109 10.20 -1.13 -3.08
N LYS A 110 10.84 -2.26 -3.34
CA LYS A 110 12.23 -2.47 -2.93
C LYS A 110 13.15 -1.46 -3.63
N LYS A 111 13.01 -1.34 -4.93
CA LYS A 111 13.82 -0.38 -5.71
C LYS A 111 13.56 1.05 -5.25
N TYR A 112 12.31 1.41 -5.06
CA TYR A 112 11.93 2.75 -4.60
C TYR A 112 12.56 3.07 -3.24
N PHE A 113 12.45 2.15 -2.31
CA PHE A 113 13.02 2.29 -0.97
C PHE A 113 14.55 2.41 -1.03
N GLU A 114 15.19 1.52 -1.76
CA GLU A 114 16.65 1.51 -1.89
C GLU A 114 17.18 2.77 -2.54
N ASP A 115 16.52 3.29 -3.56
CA ASP A 115 16.93 4.52 -4.25
C ASP A 115 16.90 5.71 -3.29
N ILE A 116 15.85 5.82 -2.47
CA ILE A 116 15.75 6.90 -1.48
C ILE A 116 16.81 6.72 -0.40
N LEU A 117 16.99 5.50 0.08
CA LEU A 117 17.97 5.19 1.10
C LEU A 117 19.39 5.60 0.66
N ARG A 118 19.76 5.23 -0.57
CA ARG A 118 21.07 5.63 -1.14
C ARG A 118 21.21 7.14 -1.22
N ARG A 119 20.17 7.82 -1.68
CA ARG A 119 20.19 9.28 -1.81
C ARG A 119 20.40 9.94 -0.44
N GLU A 120 19.70 9.48 0.57
CA GLU A 120 19.83 10.01 1.93
C GLU A 120 21.20 9.73 2.53
N LEU A 121 21.78 8.56 2.24
CA LEU A 121 23.11 8.21 2.72
C LEU A 121 24.24 8.91 1.98
N SER A 122 24.02 9.35 0.74
CA SER A 122 24.98 10.07 -0.05
C SER A 122 25.00 11.57 0.24
N GLY A 123 23.92 12.07 0.80
CA GLY A 123 23.71 13.50 1.03
C GLY A 123 24.38 14.10 2.25
#